data_ab0d0167540c305e89cde7bfcc1341fb
#
_entry.id   ab0d0167540c305e89cde7bfcc1341fb
#
_cell.length_a   1.000
_cell.length_b   1.000
_cell.length_c   1.000
_cell.angle_alpha   90.00
_cell.angle_beta   90.00
_cell.angle_gamma   90.00
#
_symmetry.space_group_name_H-M   'P 1'
#
loop_
_entity.id
_entity.type
_entity.pdbx_description
1 polymer ?
#
loop_
_entity_poly.entity_id
_entity_poly.type
_entity_poly.pdbx_seq_one_letter_code
_entity_poly.pdbx_strand_id
1 'polypeptide(L)'
;MANRVAIVLAAGVSSRMNTHLPKVLHEVTGRPMLAYVLDACRSVGVDKIYAVVGFGADQVKERFAEESADIVWVQQPKQLGTAHAVMCCREHLKDFTGQTLVLCGDGPLIRARTLQTLIEKHEAEHSAATLATAVLDDPTGYGRIVRDAYGNIQGIVEDSDCTPAQRAVREVNPSYYLFNNQVLFQALAQVKPDNVKQEYYLTDALSVLIATGHKVVAITAVRPEEAVGVNSRAQLSVASKIMQHRIQQELMENGVTIVDPENTWIDARARIGQDTVIEPFVYIHGEVKIGRDCRIGPFAYLRHGTVIGDDVVLGVFTELKNTTLADGVRARHHSYLGDAVVGRHVNVGAGSITANFDGANVNRTCVGDDCYIGSGAVLIAPLVLPAGANVGAGMVVSQENVNHVNGVHEVNKVKNGKSGS
;
A
#
# COMPACT_ATOMS: atom_id res chain seq x y z
N MET A 1 14.90 17.54 -18.93
CA MET A 1 13.51 17.28 -18.45
C MET A 1 13.04 18.52 -17.71
N ALA A 2 11.77 18.90 -17.81
CA ALA A 2 11.25 20.03 -17.03
C ALA A 2 11.29 19.68 -15.55
N ASN A 3 11.68 20.65 -14.68
CA ASN A 3 11.60 20.48 -13.24
C ASN A 3 10.12 20.28 -12.85
N ARG A 4 9.84 19.31 -11.99
CA ARG A 4 8.46 18.94 -11.65
C ARG A 4 8.27 18.74 -10.15
N VAL A 5 7.20 19.32 -9.62
CA VAL A 5 6.76 19.11 -8.24
C VAL A 5 5.36 18.53 -8.21
N ALA A 6 4.98 17.93 -7.08
CA ALA A 6 3.59 17.51 -6.85
C ALA A 6 2.99 18.24 -5.65
N ILE A 7 1.70 18.56 -5.74
CA ILE A 7 0.86 18.94 -4.61
C ILE A 7 -0.13 17.80 -4.39
N VAL A 8 -0.09 17.18 -3.21
CA VAL A 8 -0.99 16.09 -2.86
C VAL A 8 -1.96 16.55 -1.77
N LEU A 9 -3.26 16.52 -2.09
CA LEU A 9 -4.32 17.01 -1.23
C LEU A 9 -4.74 15.94 -0.21
N ALA A 10 -4.34 16.10 1.04
CA ALA A 10 -4.56 15.15 2.13
C ALA A 10 -5.22 15.79 3.37
N ALA A 11 -5.85 16.98 3.24
CA ALA A 11 -6.36 17.76 4.36
C ALA A 11 -7.85 17.50 4.70
N GLY A 12 -8.57 16.73 3.88
CA GLY A 12 -10.01 16.55 3.96
C GLY A 12 -10.50 15.85 5.23
N VAL A 13 -11.62 16.33 5.79
CA VAL A 13 -12.34 15.67 6.89
C VAL A 13 -13.18 14.51 6.35
N SER A 14 -13.07 13.35 6.98
CA SER A 14 -13.71 12.11 6.52
C SER A 14 -15.06 11.84 7.19
N SER A 15 -16.02 12.74 7.07
CA SER A 15 -17.34 12.55 7.71
C SER A 15 -18.02 11.23 7.33
N ARG A 16 -17.93 10.82 6.04
CA ARG A 16 -18.49 9.56 5.52
C ARG A 16 -17.74 8.29 5.93
N MET A 17 -16.50 8.41 6.41
CA MET A 17 -15.73 7.28 6.94
C MET A 17 -16.10 6.92 8.38
N ASN A 18 -16.73 7.85 9.09
CA ASN A 18 -17.15 7.71 10.48
C ASN A 18 -16.01 7.19 11.37
N THR A 19 -14.93 7.95 11.47
CA THR A 19 -13.67 7.56 12.12
C THR A 19 -12.89 8.77 12.63
N HIS A 20 -12.03 8.54 13.61
CA HIS A 20 -11.04 9.51 14.10
C HIS A 20 -9.71 9.45 13.32
N LEU A 21 -9.51 8.39 12.53
CA LEU A 21 -8.32 8.24 11.70
C LEU A 21 -8.42 9.15 10.46
N PRO A 22 -7.39 9.94 10.12
CA PRO A 22 -7.34 10.67 8.86
C PRO A 22 -7.63 9.76 7.67
N LYS A 23 -8.49 10.22 6.75
CA LYS A 23 -8.95 9.43 5.61
C LYS A 23 -7.80 8.76 4.85
N VAL A 24 -6.76 9.52 4.59
CA VAL A 24 -5.60 9.10 3.80
C VAL A 24 -4.73 8.05 4.47
N LEU A 25 -4.93 7.80 5.78
CA LEU A 25 -4.25 6.75 6.55
C LEU A 25 -4.98 5.41 6.55
N HIS A 26 -6.23 5.35 6.06
CA HIS A 26 -6.88 4.05 5.90
C HIS A 26 -6.11 3.20 4.90
N GLU A 27 -5.94 1.93 5.25
CA GLU A 27 -5.11 1.02 4.47
C GLU A 27 -5.89 0.35 3.34
N VAL A 28 -5.26 0.29 2.20
CA VAL A 28 -5.61 -0.55 1.06
C VAL A 28 -4.52 -1.61 0.95
N THR A 29 -4.87 -2.88 1.08
CA THR A 29 -3.93 -4.01 1.03
C THR A 29 -2.67 -3.83 1.90
N GLY A 30 -2.86 -3.34 3.15
CA GLY A 30 -1.81 -3.19 4.16
C GLY A 30 -0.98 -1.91 4.09
N ARG A 31 -1.26 -1.00 3.16
CA ARG A 31 -0.56 0.30 3.05
C ARG A 31 -1.56 1.46 3.09
N PRO A 32 -1.24 2.58 3.77
CA PRO A 32 -2.06 3.79 3.72
C PRO A 32 -2.34 4.24 2.29
N MET A 33 -3.55 4.73 2.03
CA MET A 33 -3.92 5.24 0.69
C MET A 33 -2.94 6.29 0.17
N LEU A 34 -2.50 7.20 1.03
CA LEU A 34 -1.55 8.24 0.68
C LEU A 34 -0.22 7.67 0.16
N ALA A 35 0.25 6.55 0.70
CA ALA A 35 1.49 5.92 0.27
C ALA A 35 1.50 5.60 -1.24
N TYR A 36 0.38 5.11 -1.78
CA TYR A 36 0.27 4.82 -3.21
C TYR A 36 0.35 6.07 -4.08
N VAL A 37 -0.25 7.18 -3.63
CA VAL A 37 -0.19 8.46 -4.35
C VAL A 37 1.21 9.05 -4.33
N LEU A 38 1.90 8.98 -3.19
CA LEU A 38 3.29 9.42 -3.05
C LEU A 38 4.22 8.61 -3.97
N ASP A 39 4.07 7.29 -3.98
CA ASP A 39 4.87 6.40 -4.85
C ASP A 39 4.60 6.66 -6.34
N ALA A 40 3.35 6.94 -6.72
CA ALA A 40 3.02 7.32 -8.09
C ALA A 40 3.69 8.63 -8.50
N CYS A 41 3.75 9.64 -7.61
CA CYS A 41 4.51 10.88 -7.84
C CYS A 41 6.01 10.60 -8.04
N ARG A 42 6.62 9.83 -7.14
CA ARG A 42 8.04 9.47 -7.20
C ARG A 42 8.40 8.74 -8.49
N SER A 43 7.54 7.83 -8.93
CA SER A 43 7.78 7.01 -10.13
C SER A 43 7.77 7.79 -11.44
N VAL A 44 7.23 9.01 -11.48
CA VAL A 44 7.24 9.89 -12.66
C VAL A 44 8.27 11.03 -12.57
N GLY A 45 9.22 10.92 -11.64
CA GLY A 45 10.34 11.84 -11.51
C GLY A 45 9.93 13.21 -10.97
N VAL A 46 9.08 13.23 -9.94
CA VAL A 46 8.77 14.45 -9.17
C VAL A 46 9.93 14.76 -8.23
N ASP A 47 10.46 15.97 -8.29
CA ASP A 47 11.62 16.38 -7.49
C ASP A 47 11.26 16.61 -6.01
N LYS A 48 10.03 17.10 -5.74
CA LYS A 48 9.52 17.39 -4.41
C LYS A 48 8.00 17.27 -4.32
N ILE A 49 7.50 16.76 -3.20
CA ILE A 49 6.07 16.59 -2.96
C ILE A 49 5.62 17.55 -1.84
N TYR A 50 4.66 18.39 -2.12
CA TYR A 50 3.99 19.26 -1.14
C TYR A 50 2.70 18.56 -0.71
N ALA A 51 2.74 17.90 0.43
CA ALA A 51 1.58 17.21 0.97
C ALA A 51 0.77 18.17 1.86
N VAL A 52 -0.42 18.53 1.38
CA VAL A 52 -1.31 19.44 2.10
C VAL A 52 -2.12 18.64 3.11
N VAL A 53 -1.89 18.89 4.39
CA VAL A 53 -2.53 18.20 5.52
C VAL A 53 -3.42 19.15 6.32
N GLY A 54 -4.41 18.60 7.01
CA GLY A 54 -5.36 19.40 7.81
C GLY A 54 -5.84 18.57 9.00
N PHE A 55 -6.96 17.87 8.86
CA PHE A 55 -7.47 16.99 9.90
C PHE A 55 -6.47 15.88 10.21
N GLY A 56 -6.08 15.74 11.49
CA GLY A 56 -5.13 14.73 11.94
C GLY A 56 -3.72 14.85 11.35
N ALA A 57 -3.29 16.08 11.02
CA ALA A 57 -2.01 16.35 10.37
C ALA A 57 -0.81 15.67 11.07
N ASP A 58 -0.78 15.67 12.41
CA ASP A 58 0.34 15.09 13.17
C ASP A 58 0.39 13.56 13.01
N GLN A 59 -0.76 12.89 13.02
CA GLN A 59 -0.84 11.44 12.76
C GLN A 59 -0.33 11.10 11.35
N VAL A 60 -0.68 11.94 10.35
CA VAL A 60 -0.20 11.73 8.97
C VAL A 60 1.31 11.91 8.92
N LYS A 61 1.87 12.98 9.49
CA LYS A 61 3.31 13.24 9.51
C LYS A 61 4.09 12.13 10.23
N GLU A 62 3.60 11.69 11.38
CA GLU A 62 4.20 10.61 12.17
C GLU A 62 4.24 9.30 11.39
N ARG A 63 3.12 8.94 10.71
CA ARG A 63 3.03 7.70 9.92
C ARG A 63 4.03 7.66 8.76
N PHE A 64 4.42 8.81 8.23
CA PHE A 64 5.36 8.92 7.11
C PHE A 64 6.73 9.50 7.50
N ALA A 65 7.06 9.58 8.80
CA ALA A 65 8.29 10.22 9.28
C ALA A 65 9.56 9.65 8.62
N GLU A 66 9.64 8.33 8.46
CA GLU A 66 10.78 7.63 7.85
C GLU A 66 10.84 7.75 6.32
N GLU A 67 9.71 8.09 5.67
CA GLU A 67 9.57 8.14 4.20
C GLU A 67 9.45 9.58 3.67
N SER A 68 9.75 10.61 4.49
CA SER A 68 9.39 12.01 4.22
C SER A 68 10.52 12.89 3.68
N ALA A 69 11.67 12.33 3.30
CA ALA A 69 12.83 13.12 2.87
C ALA A 69 12.54 14.06 1.66
N ASP A 70 11.64 13.65 0.78
CA ASP A 70 11.19 14.39 -0.40
C ASP A 70 9.87 15.16 -0.18
N ILE A 71 9.29 15.10 1.05
CA ILE A 71 7.97 15.65 1.36
C ILE A 71 8.09 16.96 2.15
N VAL A 72 7.40 17.99 1.67
CA VAL A 72 7.13 19.22 2.41
C VAL A 72 5.69 19.19 2.91
N TRP A 73 5.52 19.14 4.22
CA TRP A 73 4.20 19.17 4.85
C TRP A 73 3.65 20.59 4.90
N VAL A 74 2.53 20.83 4.21
CA VAL A 74 1.86 22.15 4.16
C VAL A 74 0.56 22.07 4.94
N GLN A 75 0.37 22.97 5.89
CA GLN A 75 -0.84 23.00 6.71
C GLN A 75 -1.97 23.75 5.99
N GLN A 76 -3.15 23.11 5.85
CA GLN A 76 -4.40 23.79 5.52
C GLN A 76 -5.17 24.06 6.81
N PRO A 77 -5.18 25.28 7.33
CA PRO A 77 -5.75 25.57 8.65
C PRO A 77 -7.27 25.50 8.68
N LYS A 78 -7.93 25.75 7.55
CA LYS A 78 -9.38 25.67 7.35
C LYS A 78 -9.67 24.95 6.03
N GLN A 79 -10.56 23.98 6.04
CA GLN A 79 -10.94 23.20 4.86
C GLN A 79 -11.94 24.00 4.01
N LEU A 80 -11.43 24.99 3.25
CA LEU A 80 -12.23 25.86 2.40
C LEU A 80 -12.29 25.39 0.93
N GLY A 81 -11.96 24.15 0.66
CA GLY A 81 -12.00 23.56 -0.68
C GLY A 81 -10.63 23.21 -1.26
N THR A 82 -10.64 22.59 -2.44
CA THR A 82 -9.44 22.04 -3.09
C THR A 82 -8.50 23.10 -3.63
N ALA A 83 -9.02 24.20 -4.20
CA ALA A 83 -8.19 25.33 -4.61
C ALA A 83 -7.51 25.99 -3.41
N HIS A 84 -8.23 26.18 -2.30
CA HIS A 84 -7.63 26.73 -1.08
C HIS A 84 -6.48 25.84 -0.57
N ALA A 85 -6.62 24.52 -0.64
CA ALA A 85 -5.54 23.61 -0.28
C ALA A 85 -4.28 23.82 -1.14
N VAL A 86 -4.45 23.98 -2.46
CA VAL A 86 -3.34 24.30 -3.37
C VAL A 86 -2.76 25.69 -3.07
N MET A 87 -3.60 26.69 -2.78
CA MET A 87 -3.15 28.04 -2.42
C MET A 87 -2.24 28.07 -1.19
N CYS A 88 -2.41 27.15 -0.24
CA CYS A 88 -1.53 27.03 0.94
C CYS A 88 -0.06 26.73 0.53
N CYS A 89 0.18 26.17 -0.66
CA CYS A 89 1.53 25.92 -1.17
C CYS A 89 2.17 27.15 -1.84
N ARG A 90 1.47 28.27 -1.99
CA ARG A 90 1.91 29.43 -2.80
C ARG A 90 3.27 29.94 -2.40
N GLU A 91 3.51 30.17 -1.11
CA GLU A 91 4.78 30.73 -0.64
C GLU A 91 5.99 29.79 -0.89
N HIS A 92 5.75 28.49 -0.89
CA HIS A 92 6.76 27.50 -1.20
C HIS A 92 7.09 27.42 -2.70
N LEU A 93 6.16 27.84 -3.58
CA LEU A 93 6.22 27.64 -5.02
C LEU A 93 6.23 28.96 -5.82
N LYS A 94 6.31 30.11 -5.17
CA LYS A 94 6.22 31.44 -5.83
C LYS A 94 7.31 31.67 -6.89
N ASP A 95 8.52 31.15 -6.64
CA ASP A 95 9.67 31.32 -7.52
C ASP A 95 9.90 30.07 -8.42
N PHE A 96 9.06 29.05 -8.31
CA PHE A 96 9.14 27.84 -9.10
C PHE A 96 8.53 28.05 -10.49
N THR A 97 9.29 27.77 -11.55
CA THR A 97 8.87 28.00 -12.96
C THR A 97 8.55 26.71 -13.71
N GLY A 98 8.60 25.54 -13.03
CA GLY A 98 8.36 24.22 -13.62
C GLY A 98 6.89 23.84 -13.68
N GLN A 99 6.68 22.55 -13.75
CA GLN A 99 5.35 21.93 -13.80
C GLN A 99 4.89 21.46 -12.42
N THR A 100 3.62 21.68 -12.09
CA THR A 100 3.01 21.26 -10.83
C THR A 100 1.93 20.22 -11.09
N LEU A 101 2.19 18.98 -10.65
CA LEU A 101 1.21 17.90 -10.61
C LEU A 101 0.31 18.11 -9.38
N VAL A 102 -1.01 18.06 -9.55
CA VAL A 102 -1.96 18.15 -8.43
C VAL A 102 -2.82 16.90 -8.39
N LEU A 103 -2.81 16.21 -7.24
CA LEU A 103 -3.47 14.94 -7.02
C LEU A 103 -4.22 14.92 -5.69
N CYS A 104 -5.28 14.12 -5.61
CA CYS A 104 -5.95 13.82 -4.34
C CYS A 104 -5.28 12.63 -3.64
N GLY A 105 -5.01 12.75 -2.34
CA GLY A 105 -4.36 11.71 -1.52
C GLY A 105 -5.24 10.50 -1.20
N ASP A 106 -6.52 10.54 -1.59
CA ASP A 106 -7.51 9.48 -1.40
C ASP A 106 -7.79 8.63 -2.66
N GLY A 107 -6.96 8.80 -3.70
CA GLY A 107 -7.00 8.02 -4.94
C GLY A 107 -5.90 6.95 -4.99
N PRO A 108 -5.96 5.86 -4.19
CA PRO A 108 -4.85 4.89 -4.07
C PRO A 108 -4.62 4.06 -5.34
N LEU A 109 -5.57 4.08 -6.28
CA LEU A 109 -5.53 3.26 -7.48
C LEU A 109 -4.84 3.93 -8.67
N ILE A 110 -4.32 5.15 -8.49
CA ILE A 110 -3.56 5.88 -9.50
C ILE A 110 -2.36 5.04 -9.99
N ARG A 111 -2.08 5.10 -11.30
CA ARG A 111 -0.94 4.41 -11.92
C ARG A 111 0.10 5.40 -12.44
N ALA A 112 1.36 5.06 -12.26
CA ALA A 112 2.47 5.80 -12.84
C ALA A 112 2.33 6.03 -14.35
N ARG A 113 1.87 5.01 -15.09
CA ARG A 113 1.64 5.10 -16.54
C ARG A 113 0.62 6.19 -16.90
N THR A 114 -0.45 6.32 -16.12
CA THR A 114 -1.48 7.36 -16.34
C THR A 114 -0.89 8.76 -16.14
N LEU A 115 -0.08 8.94 -15.09
CA LEU A 115 0.64 10.19 -14.86
C LEU A 115 1.67 10.47 -15.95
N GLN A 116 2.39 9.46 -16.41
CA GLN A 116 3.33 9.60 -17.51
C GLN A 116 2.64 10.07 -18.80
N THR A 117 1.50 9.47 -19.15
CA THR A 117 0.68 9.89 -20.30
C THR A 117 0.20 11.33 -20.17
N LEU A 118 -0.20 11.73 -18.95
CA LEU A 118 -0.62 13.11 -18.64
C LEU A 118 0.53 14.10 -18.89
N ILE A 119 1.74 13.75 -18.43
CA ILE A 119 2.95 14.56 -18.58
C ILE A 119 3.33 14.70 -20.07
N GLU A 120 3.43 13.58 -20.78
CA GLU A 120 3.78 13.55 -22.20
C GLU A 120 2.82 14.41 -23.03
N LYS A 121 1.52 14.33 -22.74
CA LYS A 121 0.51 15.12 -23.43
C LYS A 121 0.63 16.60 -23.11
N HIS A 122 0.87 16.95 -21.86
CA HIS A 122 1.07 18.34 -21.43
C HIS A 122 2.23 18.99 -22.16
N GLU A 123 3.37 18.29 -22.25
CA GLU A 123 4.57 18.77 -22.92
C GLU A 123 4.39 18.85 -24.45
N ALA A 124 3.81 17.83 -25.07
CA ALA A 124 3.58 17.79 -26.51
C ALA A 124 2.61 18.89 -26.99
N GLU A 125 1.59 19.21 -26.19
CA GLU A 125 0.60 20.24 -26.50
C GLU A 125 1.02 21.64 -26.07
N HIS A 126 2.11 21.79 -25.33
CA HIS A 126 2.54 23.05 -24.70
C HIS A 126 1.39 23.70 -23.92
N SER A 127 0.65 22.90 -23.14
CA SER A 127 -0.56 23.33 -22.44
C SER A 127 -0.24 24.15 -21.21
N ALA A 128 -1.12 25.07 -20.82
CA ALA A 128 -1.08 25.73 -19.51
C ALA A 128 -1.57 24.79 -18.40
N ALA A 129 -2.55 23.96 -18.71
CA ALA A 129 -3.05 22.89 -17.87
C ALA A 129 -3.46 21.69 -18.70
N THR A 130 -3.24 20.49 -18.14
CA THR A 130 -3.73 19.22 -18.68
C THR A 130 -4.36 18.41 -17.56
N LEU A 131 -5.51 17.79 -17.84
CA LEU A 131 -6.15 16.88 -16.91
C LEU A 131 -6.40 15.52 -17.56
N ALA A 132 -6.26 14.47 -16.77
CA ALA A 132 -6.63 13.13 -17.20
C ALA A 132 -8.05 12.82 -16.72
N THR A 133 -8.91 12.36 -17.63
CA THR A 133 -10.32 12.05 -17.40
C THR A 133 -10.59 10.55 -17.51
N ALA A 134 -11.71 10.12 -16.97
CA ALA A 134 -12.23 8.75 -17.11
C ALA A 134 -13.65 8.77 -17.66
N VAL A 135 -14.06 7.70 -18.32
CA VAL A 135 -15.47 7.46 -18.70
C VAL A 135 -16.03 6.38 -17.79
N LEU A 136 -17.05 6.70 -17.01
CA LEU A 136 -17.67 5.79 -16.03
C LEU A 136 -19.08 5.43 -16.45
N ASP A 137 -19.51 4.21 -16.12
CA ASP A 137 -20.91 3.78 -16.27
C ASP A 137 -21.82 4.52 -15.29
N ASP A 138 -21.38 4.68 -14.06
CA ASP A 138 -22.02 5.52 -13.03
C ASP A 138 -21.09 6.68 -12.65
N PRO A 139 -21.32 7.91 -13.17
CA PRO A 139 -20.50 9.07 -12.88
C PRO A 139 -20.88 9.81 -11.61
N THR A 140 -21.82 9.29 -10.80
CA THR A 140 -22.33 9.94 -9.59
C THR A 140 -21.22 10.31 -8.61
N GLY A 141 -21.25 11.56 -8.15
CA GLY A 141 -20.29 12.09 -7.16
C GLY A 141 -19.00 12.63 -7.76
N TYR A 142 -18.81 12.60 -9.07
CA TYR A 142 -17.66 13.19 -9.76
C TYR A 142 -18.03 14.47 -10.49
N GLY A 143 -17.06 15.37 -10.68
CA GLY A 143 -17.17 16.49 -11.60
C GLY A 143 -17.31 16.01 -13.04
N ARG A 144 -18.20 16.60 -13.82
CA ARG A 144 -18.45 16.28 -15.23
C ARG A 144 -17.60 17.13 -16.14
N ILE A 145 -16.99 16.51 -17.14
CA ILE A 145 -16.24 17.22 -18.17
C ILE A 145 -17.22 17.77 -19.21
N VAL A 146 -17.25 19.07 -19.36
CA VAL A 146 -18.08 19.75 -20.37
C VAL A 146 -17.19 20.06 -21.58
N ARG A 147 -17.62 19.62 -22.76
CA ARG A 147 -16.92 19.86 -24.04
C ARG A 147 -17.79 20.67 -25.01
N ASP A 148 -17.14 21.44 -25.89
CA ASP A 148 -17.81 22.10 -27.01
C ASP A 148 -18.09 21.09 -28.16
N ALA A 149 -18.73 21.59 -29.22
CA ALA A 149 -19.06 20.78 -30.39
C ALA A 149 -17.81 20.26 -31.16
N TYR A 150 -16.63 20.83 -30.88
CA TYR A 150 -15.37 20.44 -31.49
C TYR A 150 -14.56 19.48 -30.59
N GLY A 151 -15.10 19.15 -29.41
CA GLY A 151 -14.44 18.26 -28.43
C GLY A 151 -13.48 18.96 -27.48
N ASN A 152 -13.32 20.28 -27.54
CA ASN A 152 -12.48 21.01 -26.60
C ASN A 152 -13.15 21.11 -25.23
N ILE A 153 -12.37 21.07 -24.16
CA ILE A 153 -12.89 21.28 -22.81
C ILE A 153 -13.37 22.70 -22.63
N GLN A 154 -14.59 22.88 -22.11
CA GLN A 154 -15.15 24.16 -21.71
C GLN A 154 -15.10 24.38 -20.20
N GLY A 155 -15.03 23.32 -19.41
CA GLY A 155 -14.97 23.39 -17.96
C GLY A 155 -15.30 22.05 -17.31
N ILE A 156 -15.32 22.08 -16.00
CA ILE A 156 -15.73 20.96 -15.14
C ILE A 156 -16.86 21.48 -14.24
N VAL A 157 -17.97 20.73 -14.20
CA VAL A 157 -19.09 21.03 -13.31
C VAL A 157 -19.19 19.96 -12.24
N GLU A 158 -19.06 20.35 -10.98
CA GLU A 158 -19.16 19.43 -9.84
C GLU A 158 -20.56 18.80 -9.77
N ASP A 159 -20.64 17.55 -9.27
CA ASP A 159 -21.89 16.77 -9.26
C ASP A 159 -23.06 17.50 -8.61
N SER A 160 -22.82 18.27 -7.53
CA SER A 160 -23.81 19.07 -6.83
C SER A 160 -24.38 20.22 -7.67
N ASP A 161 -23.59 20.75 -8.60
CA ASP A 161 -23.89 21.93 -9.40
C ASP A 161 -24.40 21.57 -10.80
N CYS A 162 -24.44 20.26 -11.14
CA CYS A 162 -24.86 19.77 -12.46
C CYS A 162 -26.36 19.99 -12.73
N THR A 163 -26.66 20.53 -13.92
CA THR A 163 -28.00 20.43 -14.55
C THR A 163 -28.34 18.97 -14.90
N PRO A 164 -29.63 18.63 -15.13
CA PRO A 164 -30.01 17.28 -15.54
C PRO A 164 -29.27 16.80 -16.81
N ALA A 165 -29.03 17.68 -17.79
CA ALA A 165 -28.29 17.34 -19.00
C ALA A 165 -26.80 17.03 -18.71
N GLN A 166 -26.17 17.82 -17.83
CA GLN A 166 -24.78 17.60 -17.44
C GLN A 166 -24.60 16.32 -16.61
N ARG A 167 -25.58 15.95 -15.78
CA ARG A 167 -25.55 14.68 -15.02
C ARG A 167 -25.47 13.44 -15.92
N ALA A 168 -25.98 13.51 -17.15
CA ALA A 168 -25.91 12.41 -18.11
C ALA A 168 -24.52 12.25 -18.74
N VAL A 169 -23.62 13.22 -18.58
CA VAL A 169 -22.24 13.13 -19.07
C VAL A 169 -21.49 12.07 -18.28
N ARG A 170 -20.90 11.10 -18.98
CA ARG A 170 -20.18 9.98 -18.37
C ARG A 170 -18.67 10.24 -18.22
N GLU A 171 -18.15 11.26 -18.91
CA GLU A 171 -16.76 11.68 -18.76
C GLU A 171 -16.61 12.51 -17.48
N VAL A 172 -15.73 12.02 -16.59
CA VAL A 172 -15.56 12.56 -15.24
C VAL A 172 -14.14 13.01 -14.95
N ASN A 173 -14.04 13.83 -13.95
CA ASN A 173 -12.80 14.35 -13.40
C ASN A 173 -12.36 13.56 -12.15
N PRO A 174 -11.36 12.67 -12.23
CA PRO A 174 -10.79 11.98 -11.07
C PRO A 174 -9.74 12.79 -10.32
N SER A 175 -9.56 14.07 -10.63
CA SER A 175 -8.63 15.01 -9.99
C SER A 175 -7.14 14.71 -10.23
N TYR A 176 -6.79 14.42 -11.48
CA TYR A 176 -5.40 14.25 -11.94
C TYR A 176 -5.04 15.40 -12.87
N TYR A 177 -4.24 16.34 -12.39
CA TYR A 177 -3.92 17.57 -13.12
C TYR A 177 -2.42 17.80 -13.21
N LEU A 178 -1.97 18.39 -14.32
CA LEU A 178 -0.66 18.97 -14.49
C LEU A 178 -0.79 20.40 -14.98
N PHE A 179 -0.14 21.33 -14.30
CA PHE A 179 -0.18 22.76 -14.59
C PHE A 179 1.24 23.32 -14.79
N ASN A 180 1.35 24.37 -15.59
CA ASN A 180 2.46 25.29 -15.44
C ASN A 180 2.29 26.07 -14.13
N ASN A 181 3.28 26.00 -13.24
CA ASN A 181 3.16 26.50 -11.87
C ASN A 181 2.71 27.97 -11.77
N GLN A 182 3.33 28.86 -12.51
CA GLN A 182 3.01 30.30 -12.46
C GLN A 182 1.58 30.57 -12.90
N VAL A 183 1.15 29.91 -13.97
CA VAL A 183 -0.20 30.05 -14.52
C VAL A 183 -1.26 29.49 -13.56
N LEU A 184 -0.95 28.39 -12.87
CA LEU A 184 -1.81 27.84 -11.82
C LEU A 184 -2.10 28.88 -10.73
N PHE A 185 -1.04 29.47 -10.13
CA PHE A 185 -1.24 30.43 -9.03
C PHE A 185 -1.85 31.75 -9.47
N GLN A 186 -1.69 32.16 -10.74
CA GLN A 186 -2.40 33.30 -11.32
C GLN A 186 -3.91 33.03 -11.47
N ALA A 187 -4.28 31.81 -11.91
CA ALA A 187 -5.67 31.41 -12.02
C ALA A 187 -6.33 31.26 -10.64
N LEU A 188 -5.64 30.62 -9.68
CA LEU A 188 -6.12 30.45 -8.31
C LEU A 188 -6.45 31.77 -7.61
N ALA A 189 -5.70 32.84 -7.90
CA ALA A 189 -5.96 34.15 -7.33
C ALA A 189 -7.32 34.78 -7.78
N GLN A 190 -7.95 34.24 -8.83
CA GLN A 190 -9.22 34.68 -9.37
C GLN A 190 -10.39 33.76 -8.99
N VAL A 191 -10.12 32.56 -8.42
CA VAL A 191 -11.16 31.64 -7.97
C VAL A 191 -11.93 32.20 -6.80
N LYS A 192 -13.26 32.07 -6.86
CA LYS A 192 -14.20 32.53 -5.82
C LYS A 192 -15.04 31.37 -5.32
N PRO A 193 -15.50 31.35 -4.07
CA PRO A 193 -16.35 30.31 -3.52
C PRO A 193 -17.84 30.53 -3.91
N ASP A 194 -18.11 30.72 -5.21
CA ASP A 194 -19.43 31.01 -5.76
C ASP A 194 -20.08 29.73 -6.32
N ASN A 195 -20.33 28.76 -5.42
CA ASN A 195 -20.94 27.48 -5.72
C ASN A 195 -21.82 27.00 -4.55
N VAL A 196 -22.56 25.92 -4.74
CA VAL A 196 -23.52 25.39 -3.74
C VAL A 196 -22.88 25.12 -2.38
N LYS A 197 -21.60 24.71 -2.34
CA LYS A 197 -20.88 24.43 -1.09
C LYS A 197 -20.13 25.63 -0.52
N GLN A 198 -20.07 26.73 -1.24
CA GLN A 198 -19.27 27.92 -0.89
C GLN A 198 -17.79 27.59 -0.63
N GLU A 199 -17.23 26.70 -1.43
CA GLU A 199 -15.84 26.26 -1.38
C GLU A 199 -15.05 26.76 -2.59
N TYR A 200 -13.74 26.96 -2.42
CA TYR A 200 -12.81 27.24 -3.52
C TYR A 200 -12.48 25.95 -4.26
N TYR A 201 -13.10 25.72 -5.41
CA TYR A 201 -12.85 24.52 -6.22
C TYR A 201 -11.63 24.67 -7.14
N LEU A 202 -10.76 23.67 -7.18
CA LEU A 202 -9.63 23.65 -8.12
C LEU A 202 -10.11 23.60 -9.58
N THR A 203 -11.27 23.00 -9.83
CA THR A 203 -11.91 22.95 -11.14
C THR A 203 -12.25 24.34 -11.69
N ASP A 204 -12.51 25.33 -10.83
CA ASP A 204 -12.76 26.71 -11.25
C ASP A 204 -11.49 27.38 -11.79
N ALA A 205 -10.31 26.98 -11.32
CA ALA A 205 -9.04 27.49 -11.88
C ALA A 205 -8.88 27.11 -13.36
N LEU A 206 -9.37 25.93 -13.78
CA LEU A 206 -9.39 25.53 -15.20
C LEU A 206 -10.32 26.42 -16.01
N SER A 207 -11.51 26.75 -15.47
CA SER A 207 -12.45 27.67 -16.11
C SER A 207 -11.87 29.06 -16.28
N VAL A 208 -11.12 29.57 -15.27
CA VAL A 208 -10.38 30.84 -15.36
C VAL A 208 -9.34 30.78 -16.46
N LEU A 209 -8.56 29.68 -16.57
CA LEU A 209 -7.54 29.49 -17.61
C LEU A 209 -8.17 29.50 -19.01
N ILE A 210 -9.28 28.80 -19.21
CA ILE A 210 -9.99 28.78 -20.48
C ILE A 210 -10.52 30.18 -20.85
N ALA A 211 -11.14 30.88 -19.89
CA ALA A 211 -11.69 32.20 -20.09
C ALA A 211 -10.61 33.27 -20.40
N THR A 212 -9.39 33.07 -19.90
CA THR A 212 -8.24 33.95 -20.17
C THR A 212 -7.42 33.54 -21.39
N GLY A 213 -7.92 32.57 -22.21
CA GLY A 213 -7.31 32.17 -23.47
C GLY A 213 -6.11 31.22 -23.33
N HIS A 214 -5.89 30.65 -22.15
CA HIS A 214 -4.87 29.64 -21.98
C HIS A 214 -5.31 28.29 -22.52
N LYS A 215 -4.38 27.55 -23.10
CA LYS A 215 -4.63 26.20 -23.62
C LYS A 215 -4.79 25.21 -22.45
N VAL A 216 -6.00 24.65 -22.33
CA VAL A 216 -6.33 23.57 -21.39
C VAL A 216 -6.68 22.32 -22.18
N VAL A 217 -6.07 21.19 -21.84
CA VAL A 217 -6.26 19.90 -22.52
C VAL A 217 -6.84 18.88 -21.56
N ALA A 218 -7.89 18.17 -21.97
CA ALA A 218 -8.47 17.04 -21.23
C ALA A 218 -8.31 15.75 -22.04
N ILE A 219 -7.66 14.74 -21.46
CA ILE A 219 -7.38 13.46 -22.10
C ILE A 219 -8.06 12.32 -21.35
N THR A 220 -8.75 11.43 -22.08
CA THR A 220 -9.35 10.22 -21.50
C THR A 220 -8.28 9.14 -21.34
N ALA A 221 -7.49 9.26 -20.27
CA ALA A 221 -6.32 8.41 -19.99
C ALA A 221 -6.48 7.55 -18.73
N VAL A 222 -7.47 7.87 -17.89
CA VAL A 222 -7.71 7.15 -16.62
C VAL A 222 -8.65 6.00 -16.88
N ARG A 223 -8.26 4.79 -16.50
CA ARG A 223 -9.13 3.63 -16.52
C ARG A 223 -10.24 3.78 -15.47
N PRO A 224 -11.45 3.24 -15.70
CA PRO A 224 -12.55 3.35 -14.74
C PRO A 224 -12.18 2.95 -13.32
N GLU A 225 -11.43 1.86 -13.17
CA GLU A 225 -10.97 1.39 -11.87
C GLU A 225 -9.96 2.31 -11.18
N GLU A 226 -9.20 3.11 -11.92
CA GLU A 226 -8.24 4.08 -11.35
C GLU A 226 -8.94 5.34 -10.82
N ALA A 227 -10.13 5.64 -11.35
CA ALA A 227 -10.88 6.83 -10.94
C ALA A 227 -11.50 6.72 -9.54
N VAL A 228 -11.52 5.52 -8.95
CA VAL A 228 -12.17 5.29 -7.65
C VAL A 228 -11.48 6.09 -6.54
N GLY A 229 -12.10 7.19 -6.14
CA GLY A 229 -11.75 7.94 -4.95
C GLY A 229 -12.43 7.35 -3.71
N VAL A 230 -11.67 7.16 -2.63
CA VAL A 230 -12.18 6.52 -1.40
C VAL A 230 -12.73 7.56 -0.45
N ASN A 231 -14.04 7.62 -0.32
CA ASN A 231 -14.74 8.53 0.58
C ASN A 231 -15.59 7.83 1.64
N SER A 232 -15.76 6.51 1.51
CA SER A 232 -16.52 5.68 2.46
C SER A 232 -15.84 4.32 2.64
N ARG A 233 -16.22 3.59 3.69
CA ARG A 233 -15.70 2.23 3.92
C ARG A 233 -16.11 1.24 2.83
N ALA A 234 -17.26 1.44 2.20
CA ALA A 234 -17.67 0.64 1.05
C ALA A 234 -16.71 0.87 -0.14
N GLN A 235 -16.39 2.14 -0.45
CA GLN A 235 -15.42 2.46 -1.49
C GLN A 235 -14.00 1.97 -1.13
N LEU A 236 -13.62 2.00 0.16
CA LEU A 236 -12.36 1.41 0.63
C LEU A 236 -12.28 -0.10 0.33
N SER A 237 -13.37 -0.82 0.58
CA SER A 237 -13.44 -2.25 0.26
C SER A 237 -13.31 -2.51 -1.25
N VAL A 238 -13.97 -1.71 -2.08
CA VAL A 238 -13.87 -1.80 -3.54
C VAL A 238 -12.44 -1.52 -4.01
N ALA A 239 -11.82 -0.44 -3.50
CA ALA A 239 -10.43 -0.10 -3.83
C ALA A 239 -9.45 -1.22 -3.41
N SER A 240 -9.66 -1.83 -2.24
CA SER A 240 -8.86 -2.95 -1.77
C SER A 240 -8.97 -4.18 -2.67
N LYS A 241 -10.18 -4.50 -3.15
CA LYS A 241 -10.38 -5.62 -4.10
C LYS A 241 -9.70 -5.37 -5.44
N ILE A 242 -9.82 -4.16 -5.99
CA ILE A 242 -9.13 -3.79 -7.23
C ILE A 242 -7.61 -3.88 -7.05
N MET A 243 -7.08 -3.42 -5.92
CA MET A 243 -5.64 -3.50 -5.64
C MET A 243 -5.18 -4.95 -5.45
N GLN A 244 -5.96 -5.79 -4.75
CA GLN A 244 -5.69 -7.22 -4.65
C GLN A 244 -5.56 -7.87 -6.02
N HIS A 245 -6.50 -7.62 -6.91
CA HIS A 245 -6.44 -8.15 -8.26
C HIS A 245 -5.14 -7.74 -9.00
N ARG A 246 -4.71 -6.48 -8.86
CA ARG A 246 -3.46 -5.98 -9.47
C ARG A 246 -2.23 -6.69 -8.89
N ILE A 247 -2.15 -6.83 -7.57
CA ILE A 247 -1.03 -7.50 -6.89
C ILE A 247 -0.94 -8.96 -7.32
N GLN A 248 -2.06 -9.65 -7.33
CA GLN A 248 -2.13 -11.06 -7.70
C GLN A 248 -1.80 -11.26 -9.18
N GLN A 249 -2.29 -10.40 -10.07
CA GLN A 249 -1.95 -10.44 -11.48
C GLN A 249 -0.44 -10.27 -11.70
N GLU A 250 0.18 -9.27 -11.07
CA GLU A 250 1.63 -9.03 -11.14
C GLU A 250 2.42 -10.26 -10.64
N LEU A 251 2.01 -10.87 -9.54
CA LEU A 251 2.64 -12.08 -9.01
C LEU A 251 2.52 -13.26 -9.99
N MET A 252 1.34 -13.47 -10.58
CA MET A 252 1.11 -14.53 -11.58
C MET A 252 1.92 -14.29 -12.86
N GLU A 253 2.02 -13.05 -13.33
CA GLU A 253 2.87 -12.68 -14.48
C GLU A 253 4.36 -12.93 -14.19
N ASN A 254 4.78 -12.88 -12.91
CA ASN A 254 6.13 -13.18 -12.46
C ASN A 254 6.34 -14.65 -12.05
N GLY A 255 5.41 -15.55 -12.42
CA GLY A 255 5.56 -16.99 -12.29
C GLY A 255 5.08 -17.58 -10.97
N VAL A 256 4.31 -16.87 -10.16
CA VAL A 256 3.64 -17.41 -8.98
C VAL A 256 2.29 -18.03 -9.38
N THR A 257 1.98 -19.20 -8.89
CA THR A 257 0.64 -19.80 -9.07
C THR A 257 -0.26 -19.44 -7.90
N ILE A 258 -1.37 -18.75 -8.15
CA ILE A 258 -2.42 -18.48 -7.16
C ILE A 258 -3.65 -19.29 -7.58
N VAL A 259 -3.99 -20.33 -6.80
CA VAL A 259 -5.02 -21.32 -7.19
C VAL A 259 -6.42 -20.67 -7.18
N ASP A 260 -6.69 -19.83 -6.21
CA ASP A 260 -7.97 -19.12 -6.09
C ASP A 260 -7.71 -17.65 -5.70
N PRO A 261 -7.55 -16.76 -6.69
CA PRO A 261 -7.31 -15.34 -6.43
C PRO A 261 -8.43 -14.65 -5.63
N GLU A 262 -9.69 -15.05 -5.80
CA GLU A 262 -10.83 -14.41 -5.13
C GLU A 262 -10.83 -14.64 -3.62
N ASN A 263 -10.33 -15.78 -3.15
CA ASN A 263 -10.27 -16.18 -1.76
C ASN A 263 -8.85 -16.16 -1.17
N THR A 264 -7.93 -15.48 -1.81
CA THR A 264 -6.55 -15.30 -1.34
C THR A 264 -6.27 -13.83 -1.12
N TRP A 265 -5.65 -13.48 0.01
CA TRP A 265 -5.31 -12.09 0.33
C TRP A 265 -3.81 -11.91 0.50
N ILE A 266 -3.24 -10.98 -0.27
CA ILE A 266 -1.80 -10.73 -0.29
C ILE A 266 -1.54 -9.24 -0.06
N ASP A 267 -0.77 -8.90 0.98
CA ASP A 267 -0.32 -7.53 1.27
C ASP A 267 0.56 -6.98 0.14
N ALA A 268 0.42 -5.71 -0.16
CA ALA A 268 1.18 -5.05 -1.23
C ALA A 268 2.71 -5.07 -1.02
N ARG A 269 3.17 -5.32 0.21
CA ARG A 269 4.59 -5.42 0.56
C ARG A 269 5.15 -6.83 0.47
N ALA A 270 4.29 -7.83 0.26
CA ALA A 270 4.73 -9.22 0.13
C ALA A 270 5.62 -9.41 -1.11
N ARG A 271 6.58 -10.30 -1.01
CA ARG A 271 7.44 -10.74 -2.11
C ARG A 271 7.41 -12.25 -2.18
N ILE A 272 7.09 -12.81 -3.33
CA ILE A 272 6.91 -14.25 -3.53
C ILE A 272 7.73 -14.64 -4.75
N GLY A 273 8.55 -15.68 -4.57
CA GLY A 273 9.43 -16.21 -5.61
C GLY A 273 8.69 -17.05 -6.65
N GLN A 274 9.30 -17.18 -7.81
CA GLN A 274 8.81 -17.96 -8.95
C GLN A 274 8.54 -19.43 -8.57
N ASP A 275 7.59 -20.06 -9.27
CA ASP A 275 7.18 -21.46 -9.11
C ASP A 275 6.57 -21.80 -7.73
N THR A 276 6.35 -20.78 -6.89
CA THR A 276 5.61 -20.92 -5.64
C THR A 276 4.12 -21.01 -5.90
N VAL A 277 3.45 -21.96 -5.23
CA VAL A 277 2.00 -22.18 -5.31
C VAL A 277 1.34 -21.67 -4.04
N ILE A 278 0.40 -20.74 -4.19
CA ILE A 278 -0.46 -20.22 -3.12
C ILE A 278 -1.83 -20.88 -3.24
N GLU A 279 -2.18 -21.66 -2.24
CA GLU A 279 -3.45 -22.39 -2.17
C GLU A 279 -4.61 -21.45 -1.73
N PRO A 280 -5.87 -21.87 -1.89
CA PRO A 280 -7.02 -21.06 -1.47
C PRO A 280 -7.01 -20.69 0.02
N PHE A 281 -7.64 -19.53 0.34
CA PHE A 281 -7.81 -19.03 1.70
C PHE A 281 -6.51 -18.72 2.45
N VAL A 282 -5.43 -18.49 1.73
CA VAL A 282 -4.19 -17.98 2.31
C VAL A 282 -4.32 -16.48 2.57
N TYR A 283 -3.91 -16.05 3.77
CA TYR A 283 -3.86 -14.64 4.15
C TYR A 283 -2.42 -14.23 4.46
N ILE A 284 -1.85 -13.38 3.61
CA ILE A 284 -0.49 -12.83 3.76
C ILE A 284 -0.62 -11.37 4.19
N HIS A 285 -0.18 -11.06 5.41
CA HIS A 285 -0.34 -9.75 6.04
C HIS A 285 1.02 -9.13 6.41
N GLY A 286 1.25 -7.95 5.89
CA GLY A 286 2.46 -7.19 6.14
C GLY A 286 3.61 -7.57 5.22
N GLU A 287 4.81 -7.15 5.59
CA GLU A 287 6.01 -7.50 4.86
C GLU A 287 6.38 -8.96 5.11
N VAL A 288 6.10 -9.79 4.12
CA VAL A 288 6.40 -11.22 4.09
C VAL A 288 7.24 -11.53 2.86
N LYS A 289 8.29 -12.34 3.03
CA LYS A 289 9.14 -12.82 1.93
C LYS A 289 9.02 -14.32 1.82
N ILE A 290 8.72 -14.83 0.62
CA ILE A 290 8.61 -16.26 0.31
C ILE A 290 9.54 -16.55 -0.86
N GLY A 291 10.36 -17.58 -0.72
CA GLY A 291 11.28 -18.06 -1.74
C GLY A 291 10.59 -18.71 -2.93
N ARG A 292 11.32 -19.50 -3.68
CA ARG A 292 10.88 -20.25 -4.88
C ARG A 292 10.41 -21.64 -4.51
N ASP A 293 9.67 -22.28 -5.43
CA ASP A 293 9.28 -23.67 -5.35
C ASP A 293 8.53 -24.03 -4.06
N CYS A 294 7.93 -23.04 -3.40
CA CYS A 294 7.19 -23.25 -2.17
C CYS A 294 5.73 -23.66 -2.43
N ARG A 295 5.12 -24.33 -1.45
CA ARG A 295 3.68 -24.58 -1.42
C ARG A 295 3.08 -24.07 -0.13
N ILE A 296 2.16 -23.11 -0.22
CA ILE A 296 1.63 -22.35 0.93
C ILE A 296 0.12 -22.54 1.01
N GLY A 297 -0.35 -23.10 2.12
CA GLY A 297 -1.77 -23.26 2.39
C GLY A 297 -2.31 -24.68 2.13
N PRO A 298 -3.64 -24.84 2.06
CA PRO A 298 -4.66 -23.80 2.23
C PRO A 298 -4.79 -23.32 3.69
N PHE A 299 -5.54 -22.20 3.90
CA PHE A 299 -5.82 -21.62 5.22
C PHE A 299 -4.55 -21.29 6.03
N ALA A 300 -3.46 -20.90 5.38
CA ALA A 300 -2.26 -20.43 6.05
C ALA A 300 -2.37 -18.94 6.35
N TYR A 301 -1.89 -18.52 7.54
CA TYR A 301 -1.81 -17.11 7.92
C TYR A 301 -0.35 -16.70 8.13
N LEU A 302 0.16 -15.86 7.23
CA LEU A 302 1.52 -15.35 7.28
C LEU A 302 1.50 -13.89 7.72
N ARG A 303 2.17 -13.59 8.83
CA ARG A 303 2.18 -12.25 9.44
C ARG A 303 3.51 -11.54 9.19
N HIS A 304 3.47 -10.23 9.40
CA HIS A 304 4.61 -9.35 9.24
C HIS A 304 5.90 -9.90 9.88
N GLY A 305 7.04 -9.67 9.20
CA GLY A 305 8.35 -10.12 9.62
C GLY A 305 8.66 -11.59 9.29
N THR A 306 7.76 -12.28 8.58
CA THR A 306 7.98 -13.66 8.15
C THR A 306 8.83 -13.72 6.89
N VAL A 307 9.88 -14.57 6.95
CA VAL A 307 10.78 -14.87 5.83
C VAL A 307 10.81 -16.39 5.62
N ILE A 308 10.52 -16.83 4.41
CA ILE A 308 10.45 -18.24 4.02
C ILE A 308 11.46 -18.45 2.90
N GLY A 309 12.35 -19.43 3.07
CA GLY A 309 13.33 -19.85 2.08
C GLY A 309 12.71 -20.61 0.90
N ASP A 310 13.54 -21.27 0.12
CA ASP A 310 13.12 -22.04 -1.06
C ASP A 310 12.63 -23.44 -0.67
N ASP A 311 11.80 -24.06 -1.53
CA ASP A 311 11.28 -25.42 -1.35
C ASP A 311 10.61 -25.67 0.01
N VAL A 312 9.88 -24.71 0.55
CA VAL A 312 9.14 -24.82 1.82
C VAL A 312 7.70 -25.26 1.58
N VAL A 313 7.20 -26.16 2.43
CA VAL A 313 5.79 -26.56 2.41
C VAL A 313 5.12 -26.18 3.73
N LEU A 314 4.19 -25.23 3.64
CA LEU A 314 3.26 -24.89 4.71
C LEU A 314 1.88 -25.44 4.36
N GLY A 315 1.32 -26.19 5.26
CA GLY A 315 0.00 -26.81 5.06
C GLY A 315 -1.12 -26.09 5.78
N VAL A 316 -2.22 -26.80 5.91
CA VAL A 316 -3.48 -26.27 6.43
C VAL A 316 -3.36 -25.75 7.86
N PHE A 317 -3.94 -24.57 8.12
CA PHE A 317 -3.99 -23.90 9.43
C PHE A 317 -2.62 -23.66 10.06
N THR A 318 -1.59 -23.38 9.24
CA THR A 318 -0.29 -22.95 9.75
C THR A 318 -0.25 -21.43 9.88
N GLU A 319 0.10 -20.95 11.07
CA GLU A 319 0.32 -19.53 11.33
C GLU A 319 1.81 -19.26 11.57
N LEU A 320 2.35 -18.25 10.87
CA LEU A 320 3.71 -17.73 11.08
C LEU A 320 3.66 -16.25 11.48
N LYS A 321 4.39 -15.88 12.52
CA LYS A 321 4.55 -14.49 12.98
C LYS A 321 6.02 -14.19 13.25
N ASN A 322 6.59 -13.20 12.55
CA ASN A 322 7.99 -12.77 12.76
C ASN A 322 8.95 -13.97 12.81
N THR A 323 8.83 -14.87 11.82
CA THR A 323 9.51 -16.17 11.80
C THR A 323 10.31 -16.34 10.53
N THR A 324 11.52 -16.84 10.67
CA THR A 324 12.36 -17.25 9.52
C THR A 324 12.36 -18.76 9.40
N LEU A 325 11.97 -19.27 8.23
CA LEU A 325 12.12 -20.67 7.84
C LEU A 325 13.20 -20.75 6.76
N ALA A 326 14.22 -21.56 6.97
CA ALA A 326 15.21 -21.84 5.95
C ALA A 326 14.66 -22.82 4.88
N ASP A 327 15.49 -23.13 3.87
CA ASP A 327 15.09 -23.98 2.74
C ASP A 327 14.65 -25.38 3.18
N GLY A 328 13.71 -25.94 2.46
CA GLY A 328 13.28 -27.33 2.64
C GLY A 328 12.45 -27.61 3.90
N VAL A 329 12.05 -26.61 4.66
CA VAL A 329 11.20 -26.80 5.86
C VAL A 329 9.82 -27.33 5.47
N ARG A 330 9.33 -28.28 6.27
CA ARG A 330 8.00 -28.90 6.14
C ARG A 330 7.17 -28.68 7.40
N ALA A 331 6.18 -27.80 7.37
CA ALA A 331 5.19 -27.58 8.42
C ALA A 331 3.78 -27.75 7.82
N ARG A 332 3.38 -29.00 7.61
CA ARG A 332 2.25 -29.34 6.75
C ARG A 332 0.88 -29.23 7.42
N HIS A 333 0.82 -29.12 8.72
CA HIS A 333 -0.43 -29.27 9.47
C HIS A 333 -0.44 -28.41 10.71
N HIS A 334 -1.48 -27.61 10.87
CA HIS A 334 -1.97 -27.00 12.12
C HIS A 334 -0.84 -26.67 13.12
N SER A 335 -0.03 -25.66 12.83
CA SER A 335 1.12 -25.27 13.64
C SER A 335 1.16 -23.77 13.86
N TYR A 336 1.64 -23.33 15.02
CA TYR A 336 1.95 -21.93 15.28
C TYR A 336 3.46 -21.76 15.49
N LEU A 337 4.11 -21.00 14.62
CA LEU A 337 5.50 -20.63 14.76
C LEU A 337 5.61 -19.11 14.87
N GLY A 338 5.81 -18.63 16.10
CA GLY A 338 5.96 -17.21 16.43
C GLY A 338 7.36 -16.91 16.91
N ASP A 339 7.96 -15.82 16.42
CA ASP A 339 9.27 -15.32 16.82
C ASP A 339 10.35 -16.41 16.78
N ALA A 340 10.36 -17.20 15.72
CA ALA A 340 11.21 -18.38 15.57
C ALA A 340 12.21 -18.24 14.41
N VAL A 341 13.33 -18.94 14.54
CA VAL A 341 14.28 -19.18 13.45
C VAL A 341 14.41 -20.71 13.32
N VAL A 342 14.03 -21.24 12.14
CA VAL A 342 13.99 -22.66 11.85
C VAL A 342 14.98 -22.96 10.73
N GLY A 343 15.92 -23.85 11.01
CA GLY A 343 16.96 -24.28 10.09
C GLY A 343 16.44 -25.09 8.90
N ARG A 344 17.36 -25.51 8.04
CA ARG A 344 17.06 -26.23 6.80
C ARG A 344 16.51 -27.63 7.09
N HIS A 345 15.63 -28.09 6.19
CA HIS A 345 15.09 -29.45 6.17
C HIS A 345 14.40 -29.90 7.49
N VAL A 346 14.04 -28.93 8.33
CA VAL A 346 13.29 -29.21 9.56
C VAL A 346 11.88 -29.70 9.22
N ASN A 347 11.47 -30.81 9.87
CA ASN A 347 10.09 -31.25 9.82
C ASN A 347 9.36 -30.87 11.11
N VAL A 348 8.27 -30.11 10.96
CA VAL A 348 7.41 -29.67 12.07
C VAL A 348 6.14 -30.51 12.07
N GLY A 349 5.95 -31.28 13.12
CA GLY A 349 4.79 -32.17 13.30
C GLY A 349 3.51 -31.39 13.57
N ALA A 350 2.37 -32.02 13.26
CA ALA A 350 1.04 -31.42 13.43
C ALA A 350 0.79 -30.98 14.88
N GLY A 351 0.20 -29.81 15.06
CA GLY A 351 -0.11 -29.27 16.39
C GLY A 351 1.07 -28.73 17.17
N SER A 352 2.27 -28.68 16.57
CA SER A 352 3.44 -28.12 17.25
C SER A 352 3.35 -26.60 17.33
N ILE A 353 3.77 -26.04 18.47
CA ILE A 353 3.75 -24.59 18.71
C ILE A 353 5.06 -24.09 19.34
N THR A 354 5.42 -22.84 19.02
CA THR A 354 6.42 -22.09 19.77
C THR A 354 5.67 -21.22 20.82
N ALA A 355 5.85 -21.51 22.10
CA ALA A 355 5.33 -20.70 23.20
C ALA A 355 6.27 -19.51 23.41
N ASN A 356 6.10 -18.47 22.60
CA ASN A 356 7.01 -17.33 22.49
C ASN A 356 6.75 -16.20 23.50
N PHE A 357 5.58 -16.19 24.17
CA PHE A 357 5.21 -15.17 25.15
C PHE A 357 5.12 -15.76 26.55
N ASP A 358 5.83 -15.17 27.52
CA ASP A 358 5.91 -15.63 28.90
C ASP A 358 4.96 -14.88 29.87
N GLY A 359 4.09 -14.02 29.33
CA GLY A 359 3.21 -13.15 30.10
C GLY A 359 3.71 -11.70 30.22
N ALA A 360 4.98 -11.46 29.94
CA ALA A 360 5.60 -10.14 29.96
C ALA A 360 6.44 -9.84 28.71
N ASN A 361 7.23 -10.81 28.25
CA ASN A 361 8.19 -10.66 27.16
C ASN A 361 7.89 -11.62 26.01
N VAL A 362 8.29 -11.21 24.81
CA VAL A 362 8.33 -12.07 23.63
C VAL A 362 9.74 -12.61 23.48
N ASN A 363 9.87 -13.94 23.50
CA ASN A 363 11.13 -14.66 23.46
C ASN A 363 11.26 -15.45 22.17
N ARG A 364 12.50 -15.79 21.79
CA ARG A 364 12.81 -16.46 20.51
C ARG A 364 13.07 -17.95 20.68
N THR A 365 12.57 -18.73 19.72
CA THR A 365 12.94 -20.14 19.54
C THR A 365 13.87 -20.28 18.35
N CYS A 366 15.01 -20.94 18.52
CA CYS A 366 15.94 -21.27 17.44
C CYS A 366 15.99 -22.80 17.28
N VAL A 367 15.70 -23.30 16.09
CA VAL A 367 15.76 -24.72 15.72
C VAL A 367 16.85 -24.88 14.67
N GLY A 368 17.85 -25.73 14.95
CA GLY A 368 18.94 -26.01 14.02
C GLY A 368 18.48 -26.80 12.78
N ASP A 369 19.40 -27.00 11.83
CA ASP A 369 19.16 -27.76 10.61
C ASP A 369 18.80 -29.21 10.91
N ASP A 370 18.08 -29.89 10.01
CA ASP A 370 17.77 -31.32 10.03
C ASP A 370 17.06 -31.82 11.31
N CYS A 371 16.38 -30.91 12.03
CA CYS A 371 15.62 -31.27 13.22
C CYS A 371 14.27 -31.90 12.87
N TYR A 372 13.83 -32.82 13.74
CA TYR A 372 12.48 -33.37 13.73
C TYR A 372 11.71 -32.90 14.97
N ILE A 373 10.60 -32.20 14.78
CA ILE A 373 9.69 -31.77 15.83
C ILE A 373 8.46 -32.66 15.75
N GLY A 374 8.24 -33.47 16.77
CA GLY A 374 7.10 -34.40 16.84
C GLY A 374 5.77 -33.71 16.97
N SER A 375 4.68 -34.35 16.57
CA SER A 375 3.33 -33.81 16.63
C SER A 375 2.94 -33.41 18.06
N GLY A 376 2.28 -32.27 18.22
CA GLY A 376 1.84 -31.76 19.53
C GLY A 376 2.99 -31.26 20.42
N ALA A 377 4.19 -31.10 19.91
CA ALA A 377 5.31 -30.58 20.70
C ALA A 377 5.09 -29.11 21.03
N VAL A 378 5.43 -28.71 22.27
CA VAL A 378 5.44 -27.32 22.75
C VAL A 378 6.86 -26.88 23.01
N LEU A 379 7.33 -25.91 22.22
CA LEU A 379 8.67 -25.33 22.34
C LEU A 379 8.57 -24.03 23.14
N ILE A 380 8.96 -24.05 24.43
CA ILE A 380 8.88 -22.90 25.33
C ILE A 380 10.12 -22.04 25.13
N ALA A 381 9.91 -20.84 24.59
CA ALA A 381 10.98 -19.86 24.40
C ALA A 381 11.36 -19.13 25.71
N PRO A 382 12.65 -18.70 25.89
CA PRO A 382 13.73 -18.83 24.93
C PRO A 382 14.25 -20.27 24.82
N LEU A 383 14.45 -20.77 23.59
CA LEU A 383 14.91 -22.14 23.37
C LEU A 383 15.87 -22.20 22.17
N VAL A 384 16.95 -22.97 22.32
CA VAL A 384 17.86 -23.30 21.22
C VAL A 384 17.96 -24.83 21.10
N LEU A 385 17.49 -25.35 19.97
CA LEU A 385 17.68 -26.74 19.60
C LEU A 385 18.86 -26.84 18.61
N PRO A 386 19.86 -27.69 18.88
CA PRO A 386 20.97 -27.89 17.94
C PRO A 386 20.50 -28.65 16.67
N ALA A 387 21.32 -28.61 15.63
CA ALA A 387 21.06 -29.38 14.42
C ALA A 387 20.90 -30.87 14.71
N GLY A 388 20.00 -31.55 14.00
CA GLY A 388 19.69 -32.95 14.18
C GLY A 388 18.91 -33.32 15.45
N ALA A 389 18.43 -32.33 16.21
CA ALA A 389 17.62 -32.61 17.38
C ALA A 389 16.29 -33.29 17.01
N ASN A 390 15.91 -34.29 17.81
CA ASN A 390 14.68 -35.06 17.61
C ASN A 390 13.77 -34.92 18.84
N VAL A 391 12.77 -34.05 18.72
CA VAL A 391 11.74 -33.82 19.73
C VAL A 391 10.62 -34.82 19.55
N GLY A 392 10.34 -35.62 20.58
CA GLY A 392 9.25 -36.59 20.57
C GLY A 392 7.87 -35.95 20.50
N ALA A 393 6.88 -36.72 20.00
CA ALA A 393 5.50 -36.25 19.94
C ALA A 393 4.97 -35.94 21.37
N GLY A 394 4.22 -34.83 21.50
CA GLY A 394 3.63 -34.38 22.77
C GLY A 394 4.63 -33.83 23.80
N MET A 395 5.91 -33.74 23.47
CA MET A 395 6.92 -33.21 24.40
C MET A 395 6.75 -31.71 24.62
N VAL A 396 6.94 -31.28 25.87
CA VAL A 396 7.13 -29.89 26.26
C VAL A 396 8.62 -29.66 26.49
N VAL A 397 9.22 -28.83 25.64
CA VAL A 397 10.67 -28.58 25.67
C VAL A 397 10.94 -27.11 26.01
N SER A 398 11.79 -26.91 27.01
CA SER A 398 12.34 -25.61 27.39
C SER A 398 13.86 -25.68 27.46
N GLN A 399 14.54 -24.54 27.63
CA GLN A 399 16.00 -24.53 27.80
C GLN A 399 16.46 -25.31 29.04
N GLU A 400 15.61 -25.50 30.05
CA GLU A 400 15.92 -26.25 31.27
C GLU A 400 15.96 -27.76 31.02
N ASN A 401 15.06 -28.28 30.14
CA ASN A 401 14.95 -29.71 29.89
C ASN A 401 15.41 -30.14 28.47
N VAL A 402 16.02 -29.22 27.71
CA VAL A 402 16.49 -29.47 26.34
C VAL A 402 17.45 -30.66 26.24
N ASN A 403 18.20 -30.99 27.30
CA ASN A 403 19.12 -32.14 27.35
C ASN A 403 18.41 -33.52 27.29
N HIS A 404 17.09 -33.55 27.46
CA HIS A 404 16.29 -34.76 27.30
C HIS A 404 15.83 -34.99 25.85
N VAL A 405 16.17 -34.08 24.95
CA VAL A 405 15.88 -34.24 23.52
C VAL A 405 16.99 -35.04 22.88
N ASN A 406 16.64 -36.08 22.14
CA ASN A 406 17.62 -36.93 21.41
C ASN A 406 18.41 -36.05 20.42
N GLY A 407 19.72 -36.33 20.29
CA GLY A 407 20.62 -35.51 19.45
C GLY A 407 21.28 -34.30 20.13
N VAL A 408 20.85 -33.94 21.34
CA VAL A 408 21.41 -32.80 22.07
C VAL A 408 22.69 -33.17 22.86
N HIS A 409 22.88 -34.43 23.21
CA HIS A 409 23.98 -34.87 24.07
C HIS A 409 25.39 -34.65 23.51
N GLU A 410 25.59 -34.58 22.19
CA GLU A 410 26.91 -34.41 21.58
C GLU A 410 27.46 -33.00 21.65
N VAL A 411 26.61 -31.98 21.72
CA VAL A 411 27.05 -30.57 21.67
C VAL A 411 27.60 -30.05 23.01
N ASN A 412 27.14 -30.62 24.12
CA ASN A 412 27.60 -30.17 25.48
C ASN A 412 28.97 -30.75 25.90
N LYS A 413 29.47 -31.84 25.22
CA LYS A 413 30.79 -32.40 25.52
C LYS A 413 31.97 -31.53 25.06
N VAL A 414 31.74 -30.69 24.04
CA VAL A 414 32.83 -29.84 23.48
C VAL A 414 33.09 -28.58 24.30
N LYS A 415 32.11 -28.07 25.07
CA LYS A 415 32.30 -26.85 25.88
C LYS A 415 32.89 -27.03 27.26
N ASN A 416 32.85 -28.26 27.83
CA ASN A 416 33.39 -28.54 29.18
C ASN A 416 34.82 -29.12 29.19
N GLY A 417 35.50 -29.18 28.02
CA GLY A 417 36.83 -29.75 27.88
C GLY A 417 37.99 -28.77 27.87
N LYS A 418 37.80 -27.50 28.26
CA LYS A 418 38.92 -26.53 28.41
C LYS A 418 38.76 -25.66 29.66
N SER A 419 38.95 -26.26 30.83
CA SER A 419 39.44 -25.55 32.00
C SER A 419 40.13 -26.58 32.91
N GLY A 420 41.43 -26.74 32.74
CA GLY A 420 42.24 -27.64 33.62
C GLY A 420 43.60 -27.88 33.01
N SER A 421 44.51 -26.94 33.12
CA SER A 421 45.88 -26.99 33.52
C SER A 421 46.62 -25.70 33.12
#